data_914d10812819abe1ee76ff9700651cf6
#
_entry.id   914d10812819abe1ee76ff9700651cf6
#
_cell.length_a   1.000
_cell.length_b   1.000
_cell.length_c   1.000
_cell.angle_alpha   90.00
_cell.angle_beta   90.00
_cell.angle_gamma   90.00
#
_symmetry.space_group_name_H-M   'P 1'
#
loop_
_entity.id
_entity.type
_entity.pdbx_description
1 polymer ?
#
loop_
_entity_poly.entity_id
_entity_poly.type
_entity_poly.pdbx_seq_one_letter_code
_entity_poly.pdbx_strand_id
1 'polypeptide(L)'
;MSLERPFPNPFNNGSIQQLCYTVTNLEEAANQWAALFGAGPFFERLHRPVGELIYIGEKATLDHSNALGQWGPIQIELWLQHCDSPAGLKEMSTIKEGFGQLQHISYTAGDFDKEVERIEKLGFPAIWRYTSQNGMRATMFDTRKVTGTMTEIYESNEAIKNLYARVARAADGWDGTRPYRKEEELPELE
;
A
#
# COMPACT_ATOMS: atom_id res chain seq x y z
N MET A 1 14.74 -1.35 -20.62
CA MET A 1 15.29 -2.73 -20.56
C MET A 1 14.31 -3.54 -19.71
N SER A 2 13.42 -4.34 -20.33
CA SER A 2 12.47 -5.17 -19.56
C SER A 2 13.28 -6.26 -18.87
N LEU A 3 13.27 -6.28 -17.55
CA LEU A 3 13.77 -7.41 -16.80
C LEU A 3 12.85 -8.58 -17.12
N GLU A 4 13.28 -9.48 -18.01
CA GLU A 4 12.62 -10.78 -18.16
C GLU A 4 12.55 -11.41 -16.77
N ARG A 5 11.34 -11.78 -16.35
CA ARG A 5 11.15 -12.39 -15.03
C ARG A 5 11.84 -13.76 -15.08
N PRO A 6 12.84 -14.02 -14.23
CA PRO A 6 13.56 -15.30 -14.26
C PRO A 6 12.67 -16.48 -13.85
N PHE A 7 11.50 -16.21 -13.27
CA PHE A 7 10.55 -17.22 -12.83
C PHE A 7 9.14 -16.85 -13.29
N PRO A 8 8.51 -17.66 -14.19
CA PRO A 8 7.13 -17.42 -14.58
C PRO A 8 6.20 -17.57 -13.36
N ASN A 9 5.37 -16.56 -13.11
CA ASN A 9 4.32 -16.66 -12.12
C ASN A 9 3.13 -17.42 -12.73
N PRO A 10 2.84 -18.67 -12.30
CA PRO A 10 1.78 -19.49 -12.90
C PRO A 10 0.37 -18.91 -12.68
N PHE A 11 0.22 -17.96 -11.76
CA PHE A 11 -1.07 -17.33 -11.42
C PHE A 11 -1.32 -16.03 -12.19
N ASN A 12 -0.41 -15.63 -13.09
CA ASN A 12 -0.49 -14.38 -13.84
C ASN A 12 -0.62 -13.13 -12.97
N ASN A 13 -0.10 -13.19 -11.74
CA ASN A 13 -0.11 -12.08 -10.81
C ASN A 13 1.12 -11.19 -11.00
N GLY A 14 1.00 -9.93 -10.60
CA GLY A 14 2.13 -9.02 -10.51
C GLY A 14 3.19 -9.51 -9.51
N SER A 15 4.37 -8.94 -9.57
CA SER A 15 5.32 -8.97 -8.45
C SER A 15 4.84 -8.04 -7.34
N ILE A 16 5.44 -8.14 -6.15
CA ILE A 16 5.24 -7.15 -5.10
C ILE A 16 5.48 -5.75 -5.67
N GLN A 17 4.51 -4.89 -5.51
CA GLN A 17 4.53 -3.52 -6.02
C GLN A 17 4.69 -2.50 -4.90
N GLN A 18 4.21 -2.82 -3.69
CA GLN A 18 4.20 -1.91 -2.57
C GLN A 18 4.52 -2.63 -1.27
N LEU A 19 5.23 -1.93 -0.39
CA LEU A 19 5.42 -2.26 1.02
C LEU A 19 4.76 -1.16 1.85
N CYS A 20 3.83 -1.52 2.72
CA CYS A 20 3.15 -0.58 3.60
C CYS A 20 3.70 -0.67 5.02
N TYR A 21 4.08 0.48 5.56
CA TYR A 21 4.56 0.62 6.93
C TYR A 21 3.61 1.50 7.73
N THR A 22 3.14 1.01 8.86
CA THR A 22 2.43 1.85 9.82
C THR A 22 3.43 2.74 10.55
N VAL A 23 3.08 4.02 10.69
CA VAL A 23 3.93 5.04 11.30
C VAL A 23 3.11 5.93 12.23
N THR A 24 3.78 6.63 13.13
CA THR A 24 3.14 7.62 14.04
C THR A 24 3.18 9.04 13.49
N ASN A 25 4.07 9.31 12.53
CA ASN A 25 4.22 10.61 11.89
C ASN A 25 4.71 10.40 10.44
N LEU A 26 3.91 10.84 9.47
CA LEU A 26 4.20 10.64 8.05
C LEU A 26 5.43 11.42 7.58
N GLU A 27 5.56 12.69 7.98
CA GLU A 27 6.67 13.54 7.56
C GLU A 27 7.99 13.06 8.15
N GLU A 28 8.01 12.73 9.44
CA GLU A 28 9.21 12.20 10.10
C GLU A 28 9.65 10.89 9.44
N ALA A 29 8.73 9.96 9.21
CA ALA A 29 9.02 8.70 8.55
C ALA A 29 9.53 8.91 7.12
N ALA A 30 8.91 9.79 6.33
CA ALA A 30 9.37 10.12 4.98
C ALA A 30 10.81 10.67 4.98
N ASN A 31 11.12 11.59 5.90
CA ASN A 31 12.48 12.11 6.06
C ASN A 31 13.50 11.02 6.43
N GLN A 32 13.13 10.09 7.32
CA GLN A 32 13.97 8.96 7.69
C GLN A 32 14.22 8.00 6.53
N TRP A 33 13.18 7.65 5.78
CA TRP A 33 13.29 6.80 4.59
C TRP A 33 14.17 7.42 3.51
N ALA A 34 14.03 8.72 3.29
CA ALA A 34 14.88 9.45 2.35
C ALA A 34 16.35 9.45 2.80
N ALA A 35 16.61 9.74 4.07
CA ALA A 35 17.96 9.81 4.61
C ALA A 35 18.67 8.45 4.64
N LEU A 36 17.95 7.35 4.98
CA LEU A 36 18.53 6.03 5.12
C LEU A 36 18.67 5.29 3.79
N PHE A 37 17.69 5.42 2.91
CA PHE A 37 17.58 4.56 1.72
C PHE A 37 17.55 5.33 0.40
N GLY A 38 17.50 6.66 0.43
CA GLY A 38 17.27 7.45 -0.77
C GLY A 38 15.88 7.20 -1.40
N ALA A 39 14.92 6.76 -0.58
CA ALA A 39 13.55 6.51 -1.02
C ALA A 39 12.73 7.80 -1.00
N GLY A 40 11.90 8.02 -2.01
CA GLY A 40 11.05 9.21 -2.10
C GLY A 40 11.07 9.83 -3.51
N PRO A 41 10.58 11.09 -3.66
CA PRO A 41 9.87 11.86 -2.63
C PRO A 41 8.55 11.20 -2.23
N PHE A 42 8.08 11.46 -1.01
CA PHE A 42 6.81 10.98 -0.49
C PHE A 42 5.72 12.04 -0.62
N PHE A 43 4.57 11.65 -1.14
CA PHE A 43 3.41 12.52 -1.33
C PHE A 43 2.32 12.19 -0.33
N GLU A 44 1.99 13.15 0.55
CA GLU A 44 0.96 12.97 1.57
C GLU A 44 -0.44 12.92 0.96
N ARG A 45 -1.28 12.10 1.54
CA ARG A 45 -2.69 11.97 1.18
C ARG A 45 -3.48 11.85 2.48
N LEU A 46 -3.99 12.99 2.93
CA LEU A 46 -4.57 13.11 4.26
C LEU A 46 -6.05 12.71 4.28
N HIS A 47 -6.48 12.05 5.36
CA HIS A 47 -7.87 11.68 5.63
C HIS A 47 -8.56 11.07 4.42
N ARG A 48 -7.97 9.99 3.87
CA ARG A 48 -8.47 9.37 2.65
C ARG A 48 -9.87 8.83 2.85
N PRO A 49 -10.84 9.27 2.01
CA PRO A 49 -12.18 8.76 2.11
C PRO A 49 -12.19 7.28 1.72
N VAL A 50 -12.68 6.47 2.61
CA VAL A 50 -12.97 5.07 2.36
C VAL A 50 -14.39 4.99 1.79
N GLY A 51 -14.56 4.28 0.69
CA GLY A 51 -15.89 4.02 0.15
C GLY A 51 -16.63 2.98 0.99
N GLU A 52 -16.80 1.77 0.48
CA GLU A 52 -17.34 0.65 1.26
C GLU A 52 -16.20 -0.15 1.88
N LEU A 53 -16.27 -0.37 3.20
CA LEU A 53 -15.33 -1.20 3.94
C LEU A 53 -16.09 -2.29 4.70
N ILE A 54 -15.70 -3.53 4.46
CA ILE A 54 -16.10 -4.70 5.24
C ILE A 54 -14.88 -5.20 5.99
N TYR A 55 -14.97 -5.26 7.31
CA TYR A 55 -13.92 -5.78 8.19
C TYR A 55 -14.43 -7.00 8.96
N ILE A 56 -13.81 -8.16 8.73
CA ILE A 56 -14.21 -9.46 9.33
C ILE A 56 -15.73 -9.71 9.18
N GLY A 57 -16.25 -9.46 7.97
CA GLY A 57 -17.65 -9.70 7.61
C GLY A 57 -18.63 -8.61 8.01
N GLU A 58 -18.23 -7.58 8.72
CA GLU A 58 -19.09 -6.47 9.17
C GLU A 58 -18.72 -5.14 8.52
N LYS A 59 -19.70 -4.26 8.32
CA LYS A 59 -19.44 -2.89 7.83
C LYS A 59 -18.61 -2.12 8.84
N ALA A 60 -17.59 -1.45 8.36
CA ALA A 60 -16.69 -0.64 9.17
C ALA A 60 -16.44 0.72 8.53
N THR A 61 -15.86 1.62 9.31
CA THR A 61 -15.35 2.93 8.85
C THR A 61 -13.88 3.03 9.18
N LEU A 62 -13.15 3.76 8.37
CA LEU A 62 -11.71 3.95 8.56
C LEU A 62 -11.38 5.40 8.22
N ASP A 63 -10.69 6.07 9.14
CA ASP A 63 -10.02 7.34 8.89
C ASP A 63 -8.51 7.11 8.94
N HIS A 64 -7.85 7.33 7.81
CA HIS A 64 -6.41 7.16 7.68
C HIS A 64 -5.81 8.18 6.73
N SER A 65 -4.53 8.42 6.92
CA SER A 65 -3.68 9.15 5.99
C SER A 65 -2.53 8.27 5.54
N ASN A 66 -2.01 8.52 4.35
CA ASN A 66 -0.81 7.86 3.88
C ASN A 66 0.13 8.84 3.19
N ALA A 67 1.38 8.41 3.00
CA ALA A 67 2.32 9.06 2.11
C ALA A 67 2.95 8.00 1.21
N LEU A 68 2.96 8.26 -0.10
CA LEU A 68 3.47 7.33 -1.11
C LEU A 68 4.79 7.85 -1.67
N GLY A 69 5.82 7.03 -1.60
CA GLY A 69 7.15 7.31 -2.16
C GLY A 69 7.69 6.12 -2.94
N GLN A 70 8.78 6.32 -3.66
CA GLN A 70 9.38 5.28 -4.49
C GLN A 70 10.75 4.87 -3.94
N TRP A 71 11.04 3.56 -3.94
CA TRP A 71 12.34 2.97 -3.62
C TRP A 71 12.73 1.94 -4.69
N GLY A 72 13.50 2.38 -5.66
CA GLY A 72 13.77 1.55 -6.85
C GLY A 72 12.46 1.12 -7.52
N PRO A 73 12.22 -0.18 -7.77
CA PRO A 73 10.99 -0.66 -8.41
C PRO A 73 9.81 -0.81 -7.43
N ILE A 74 9.98 -0.57 -6.14
CA ILE A 74 8.97 -0.79 -5.10
C ILE A 74 8.44 0.55 -4.60
N GLN A 75 7.13 0.68 -4.51
CA GLN A 75 6.49 1.79 -3.82
C GLN A 75 6.51 1.55 -2.32
N ILE A 76 6.82 2.58 -1.55
CA ILE A 76 6.70 2.58 -0.08
C ILE A 76 5.46 3.38 0.28
N GLU A 77 4.57 2.76 1.01
CA GLU A 77 3.47 3.43 1.67
C GLU A 77 3.76 3.60 3.15
N LEU A 78 3.69 4.82 3.63
CA LEU A 78 3.69 5.16 5.05
C LEU A 78 2.24 5.40 5.44
N TRP A 79 1.72 4.67 6.44
CA TRP A 79 0.30 4.68 6.78
C TRP A 79 0.06 5.06 8.24
N LEU A 80 -0.85 6.00 8.45
CA LEU A 80 -1.27 6.51 9.75
C LEU A 80 -2.78 6.37 9.89
N GLN A 81 -3.23 5.53 10.82
CA GLN A 81 -4.64 5.40 11.17
C GLN A 81 -5.01 6.39 12.28
N HIS A 82 -6.04 7.21 12.04
CA HIS A 82 -6.50 8.26 12.99
C HIS A 82 -7.57 7.78 13.94
N CYS A 83 -8.30 6.72 13.61
CA CYS A 83 -9.42 6.17 14.37
C CYS A 83 -9.08 4.83 15.02
N ASP A 84 -9.89 4.42 16.00
CA ASP A 84 -9.73 3.13 16.68
C ASP A 84 -10.46 1.97 15.96
N SER A 85 -11.25 2.29 14.94
CA SER A 85 -11.96 1.30 14.13
C SER A 85 -11.35 1.23 12.72
N PRO A 86 -11.12 0.06 12.16
CA PRO A 86 -11.17 -1.25 12.80
C PRO A 86 -10.01 -1.45 13.78
N ALA A 87 -10.32 -1.81 15.02
CA ALA A 87 -9.31 -2.00 16.08
C ALA A 87 -8.23 -3.02 15.68
N GLY A 88 -8.62 -4.10 15.01
CA GLY A 88 -7.68 -5.14 14.58
C GLY A 88 -6.62 -4.67 13.59
N LEU A 89 -6.88 -3.66 12.78
CA LEU A 89 -5.83 -3.07 11.93
C LEU A 89 -4.79 -2.34 12.79
N LYS A 90 -5.23 -1.67 13.86
CA LYS A 90 -4.36 -0.98 14.81
C LYS A 90 -3.60 -1.97 15.69
N GLU A 91 -4.25 -3.06 16.13
CA GLU A 91 -3.61 -4.12 16.92
C GLU A 91 -2.58 -4.93 16.13
N MET A 92 -2.79 -5.10 14.82
CA MET A 92 -1.80 -5.71 13.93
C MET A 92 -0.59 -4.82 13.69
N SER A 93 -0.73 -3.55 14.03
CA SER A 93 0.29 -2.51 13.94
C SER A 93 0.77 -2.15 15.34
N THR A 94 1.28 -3.09 16.12
CA THR A 94 1.88 -2.77 17.43
C THR A 94 3.16 -1.96 17.20
N ILE A 95 2.98 -0.66 16.93
CA ILE A 95 4.09 0.28 16.85
C ILE A 95 4.56 0.55 18.28
N LYS A 96 5.77 0.13 18.58
CA LYS A 96 6.52 0.70 19.69
C LYS A 96 6.99 2.08 19.27
N GLU A 97 6.89 3.06 20.15
CA GLU A 97 7.28 4.47 19.88
C GLU A 97 8.48 4.58 18.93
N GLY A 98 8.34 5.38 17.88
CA GLY A 98 9.41 5.76 16.98
C GLY A 98 9.76 4.80 15.86
N PHE A 99 9.09 3.67 15.71
CA PHE A 99 9.41 2.69 14.66
C PHE A 99 8.22 2.38 13.76
N GLY A 100 8.43 2.51 12.45
CA GLY A 100 7.52 1.99 11.45
C GLY A 100 7.53 0.46 11.46
N GLN A 101 6.37 -0.17 11.38
CA GLN A 101 6.22 -1.62 11.26
C GLN A 101 5.67 -1.97 9.89
N LEU A 102 6.31 -2.92 9.22
CA LEU A 102 5.76 -3.50 7.99
C LEU A 102 4.40 -4.13 8.30
N GLN A 103 3.34 -3.53 7.77
CA GLN A 103 1.97 -3.97 7.96
C GLN A 103 1.57 -4.99 6.89
N HIS A 104 1.77 -4.62 5.61
CA HIS A 104 1.43 -5.50 4.51
C HIS A 104 2.37 -5.34 3.30
N ILE A 105 2.35 -6.35 2.47
CA ILE A 105 2.85 -6.30 1.11
C ILE A 105 1.65 -6.29 0.15
N SER A 106 1.76 -5.61 -0.98
CA SER A 106 0.67 -5.61 -1.95
C SER A 106 1.12 -5.82 -3.40
N TYR A 107 0.18 -6.35 -4.18
CA TYR A 107 0.34 -6.55 -5.61
C TYR A 107 -1.02 -6.47 -6.32
N THR A 108 -1.00 -6.22 -7.64
CA THR A 108 -2.20 -6.31 -8.47
C THR A 108 -2.43 -7.73 -8.97
N ALA A 109 -3.66 -8.21 -8.88
CA ALA A 109 -4.06 -9.50 -9.43
C ALA A 109 -4.44 -9.35 -10.91
N GLY A 110 -4.09 -10.35 -11.72
CA GLY A 110 -4.50 -10.41 -13.12
C GLY A 110 -6.00 -10.70 -13.28
N ASP A 111 -6.55 -11.54 -12.39
CA ASP A 111 -7.99 -11.78 -12.21
C ASP A 111 -8.28 -11.70 -10.72
N PHE A 112 -8.82 -10.56 -10.30
CA PHE A 112 -9.00 -10.23 -8.90
C PHE A 112 -9.89 -11.23 -8.14
N ASP A 113 -11.03 -11.59 -8.70
CA ASP A 113 -11.98 -12.47 -8.02
C ASP A 113 -11.44 -13.90 -7.87
N LYS A 114 -10.78 -14.42 -8.91
CA LYS A 114 -10.13 -15.74 -8.83
C LYS A 114 -8.97 -15.74 -7.84
N GLU A 115 -8.22 -14.67 -7.75
CA GLU A 115 -7.10 -14.59 -6.80
C GLU A 115 -7.60 -14.52 -5.37
N VAL A 116 -8.66 -13.75 -5.08
CA VAL A 116 -9.33 -13.75 -3.77
C VAL A 116 -9.77 -15.16 -3.41
N GLU A 117 -10.53 -15.83 -4.30
CA GLU A 117 -11.02 -17.19 -4.08
C GLU A 117 -9.88 -18.19 -3.85
N ARG A 118 -8.78 -18.06 -4.60
CA ARG A 118 -7.60 -18.93 -4.47
C ARG A 118 -6.96 -18.80 -3.09
N ILE A 119 -6.78 -17.56 -2.60
CA ILE A 119 -6.16 -17.31 -1.30
C ILE A 119 -7.07 -17.82 -0.17
N GLU A 120 -8.37 -17.59 -0.26
CA GLU A 120 -9.34 -18.08 0.72
C GLU A 120 -9.38 -19.63 0.78
N LYS A 121 -9.32 -20.32 -0.36
CA LYS A 121 -9.21 -21.78 -0.44
C LYS A 121 -7.93 -22.34 0.19
N LEU A 122 -6.87 -21.56 0.26
CA LEU A 122 -5.63 -21.92 0.97
C LEU A 122 -5.74 -21.74 2.49
N GLY A 123 -6.88 -21.29 3.01
CA GLY A 123 -7.14 -21.11 4.43
C GLY A 123 -6.77 -19.73 4.99
N PHE A 124 -6.63 -18.73 4.11
CA PHE A 124 -6.41 -17.32 4.48
C PHE A 124 -7.67 -16.51 4.18
N PRO A 125 -8.64 -16.41 5.12
CA PRO A 125 -9.85 -15.63 4.88
C PRO A 125 -9.52 -14.15 4.77
N ALA A 126 -10.31 -13.45 3.94
CA ALA A 126 -10.21 -12.00 3.85
C ALA A 126 -10.59 -11.36 5.19
N ILE A 127 -9.70 -10.54 5.72
CA ILE A 127 -9.93 -9.77 6.95
C ILE A 127 -10.49 -8.38 6.67
N TRP A 128 -10.21 -7.83 5.50
CA TRP A 128 -10.84 -6.62 5.03
C TRP A 128 -11.13 -6.73 3.52
N ARG A 129 -12.27 -6.13 3.11
CA ARG A 129 -12.64 -5.90 1.73
C ARG A 129 -13.00 -4.44 1.58
N TYR A 130 -12.42 -3.80 0.62
CA TYR A 130 -12.53 -2.37 0.43
C TYR A 130 -12.93 -2.06 -1.01
N THR A 131 -13.85 -1.11 -1.16
CA THR A 131 -14.17 -0.51 -2.46
C THR A 131 -14.02 0.99 -2.34
N SER A 132 -13.13 1.58 -3.13
CA SER A 132 -12.91 3.02 -3.16
C SER A 132 -14.11 3.75 -3.80
N GLN A 133 -14.17 5.07 -3.63
CA GLN A 133 -15.22 5.89 -4.26
C GLN A 133 -15.23 5.80 -5.78
N ASN A 134 -14.10 5.51 -6.42
CA ASN A 134 -13.98 5.32 -7.87
C ASN A 134 -14.11 3.85 -8.30
N GLY A 135 -14.59 2.98 -7.41
CA GLY A 135 -14.90 1.59 -7.69
C GLY A 135 -13.71 0.62 -7.68
N MET A 136 -12.48 1.06 -7.35
CA MET A 136 -11.33 0.16 -7.21
C MET A 136 -11.53 -0.74 -5.99
N ARG A 137 -11.36 -2.05 -6.16
CA ARG A 137 -11.48 -3.04 -5.08
C ARG A 137 -10.10 -3.44 -4.57
N ALA A 138 -10.01 -3.64 -3.25
CA ALA A 138 -8.86 -4.26 -2.60
C ALA A 138 -9.32 -5.26 -1.54
N THR A 139 -8.50 -6.25 -1.28
CA THR A 139 -8.76 -7.27 -0.26
C THR A 139 -7.47 -7.58 0.48
N MET A 140 -7.54 -7.60 1.80
CA MET A 140 -6.41 -7.94 2.66
C MET A 140 -6.63 -9.27 3.38
N PHE A 141 -5.57 -10.05 3.46
CA PHE A 141 -5.52 -11.37 4.09
C PHE A 141 -4.51 -11.40 5.23
N ASP A 142 -4.83 -12.12 6.30
CA ASP A 142 -3.86 -12.37 7.38
C ASP A 142 -2.91 -13.50 6.98
N THR A 143 -1.81 -13.14 6.34
CA THR A 143 -0.77 -14.07 5.92
C THR A 143 0.43 -14.11 6.88
N ARG A 144 0.33 -13.46 8.06
CA ARG A 144 1.44 -13.30 9.02
C ARG A 144 2.12 -14.60 9.41
N LYS A 145 1.39 -15.71 9.48
CA LYS A 145 1.97 -17.03 9.78
C LYS A 145 2.94 -17.55 8.71
N VAL A 146 2.86 -17.02 7.49
CA VAL A 146 3.69 -17.45 6.35
C VAL A 146 4.72 -16.39 5.97
N THR A 147 4.29 -15.13 5.90
CA THR A 147 5.11 -14.02 5.38
C THR A 147 5.65 -13.10 6.48
N GLY A 148 5.16 -13.24 7.73
CA GLY A 148 5.45 -12.29 8.80
C GLY A 148 4.64 -10.98 8.70
N THR A 149 3.87 -10.79 7.64
CA THR A 149 3.07 -9.59 7.37
C THR A 149 1.72 -9.97 6.73
N MET A 150 0.83 -9.01 6.60
CA MET A 150 -0.41 -9.20 5.82
C MET A 150 -0.13 -9.11 4.33
N THR A 151 -1.06 -9.60 3.52
CA THR A 151 -1.02 -9.47 2.06
C THR A 151 -2.27 -8.76 1.59
N GLU A 152 -2.09 -7.69 0.82
CA GLU A 152 -3.17 -7.00 0.15
C GLU A 152 -3.11 -7.20 -1.36
N ILE A 153 -4.25 -7.42 -1.98
CA ILE A 153 -4.37 -7.47 -3.43
C ILE A 153 -5.29 -6.36 -3.91
N TYR A 154 -4.91 -5.77 -5.03
CA TYR A 154 -5.70 -4.74 -5.72
C TYR A 154 -6.28 -5.28 -7.01
N GLU A 155 -7.50 -4.86 -7.30
CA GLU A 155 -8.02 -4.91 -8.65
C GLU A 155 -7.28 -3.89 -9.52
N SER A 156 -6.70 -4.34 -10.63
CA SER A 156 -6.00 -3.45 -11.55
C SER A 156 -6.98 -2.50 -12.23
N ASN A 157 -6.82 -1.19 -12.03
CA ASN A 157 -7.53 -0.16 -12.76
C ASN A 157 -6.61 1.00 -13.15
N GLU A 158 -7.06 1.84 -14.07
CA GLU A 158 -6.22 2.94 -14.59
C GLU A 158 -5.91 4.00 -13.52
N ALA A 159 -6.80 4.25 -12.56
CA ALA A 159 -6.57 5.26 -11.53
C ALA A 159 -5.38 4.88 -10.62
N ILE A 160 -5.31 3.61 -10.19
CA ILE A 160 -4.18 3.15 -9.35
C ILE A 160 -2.88 3.06 -10.15
N LYS A 161 -2.96 2.62 -11.42
CA LYS A 161 -1.78 2.60 -12.30
C LYS A 161 -1.21 4.00 -12.51
N ASN A 162 -2.07 4.99 -12.79
CA ASN A 162 -1.68 6.38 -12.95
C ASN A 162 -1.07 6.94 -11.66
N LEU A 163 -1.67 6.70 -10.50
CA LEU A 163 -1.12 7.15 -9.23
C LEU A 163 0.30 6.58 -9.01
N TYR A 164 0.47 5.27 -9.21
CA TYR A 164 1.77 4.62 -9.02
C TYR A 164 2.81 5.11 -10.04
N ALA A 165 2.41 5.31 -11.28
CA ALA A 165 3.30 5.87 -12.31
C ALA A 165 3.72 7.31 -12.00
N ARG A 166 2.84 8.15 -11.48
CA ARG A 166 3.14 9.53 -11.06
C ARG A 166 4.14 9.56 -9.90
N VAL A 167 3.98 8.68 -8.91
CA VAL A 167 4.92 8.56 -7.79
C VAL A 167 6.28 8.08 -8.28
N ALA A 168 6.33 7.07 -9.14
CA ALA A 168 7.57 6.59 -9.74
C ALA A 168 8.26 7.65 -10.59
N ARG A 169 7.49 8.42 -11.39
CA ARG A 169 7.99 9.53 -12.20
C ARG A 169 8.62 10.64 -11.35
N ALA A 170 8.04 10.92 -10.18
CA ALA A 170 8.58 11.94 -9.27
C ALA A 170 9.93 11.55 -8.66
N ALA A 171 10.22 10.27 -8.58
CA ALA A 171 11.50 9.76 -8.08
C ALA A 171 12.61 9.76 -9.14
N ASP A 172 12.26 9.87 -10.41
CA ASP A 172 13.21 9.89 -11.50
C ASP A 172 14.02 11.20 -11.48
N GLY A 173 15.32 11.07 -11.20
CA GLY A 173 16.23 12.22 -11.06
C GLY A 173 16.02 13.06 -9.80
N TRP A 174 15.27 12.59 -8.82
CA TRP A 174 15.11 13.29 -7.55
C TRP A 174 16.46 13.40 -6.79
N ASP A 175 16.76 14.60 -6.32
CA ASP A 175 18.03 14.96 -5.69
C ASP A 175 18.10 14.74 -4.16
N GLY A 176 17.05 14.17 -3.57
CA GLY A 176 16.93 13.98 -2.13
C GLY A 176 16.35 15.17 -1.36
N THR A 177 16.08 16.29 -2.02
CA THR A 177 15.52 17.48 -1.35
C THR A 177 14.01 17.41 -1.21
N ARG A 178 13.46 18.05 -0.16
CA ARG A 178 12.01 18.07 0.11
C ARG A 178 11.40 16.66 0.01
N PRO A 179 11.83 15.72 0.86
CA PRO A 179 11.39 14.31 0.76
C PRO A 179 9.90 14.11 1.09
N TYR A 180 9.23 15.08 1.74
CA TYR A 180 7.81 15.07 2.04
C TYR A 180 7.12 16.23 1.32
N ARG A 181 6.06 15.93 0.57
CA ARG A 181 5.36 16.85 -0.33
C ARG A 181 3.85 16.67 -0.27
N LYS A 182 3.12 17.65 -0.76
CA LYS A 182 1.66 17.60 -0.93
C LYS A 182 1.26 16.72 -2.12
N GLU A 183 0.09 16.08 -2.07
CA GLU A 183 -0.46 15.28 -3.19
C GLU A 183 -0.56 16.09 -4.49
N GLU A 184 -0.89 17.37 -4.38
CA GLU A 184 -1.02 18.29 -5.52
C GLU A 184 0.30 18.53 -6.27
N GLU A 185 1.43 18.23 -5.64
CA GLU A 185 2.76 18.32 -6.25
C GLU A 185 3.15 17.07 -7.07
N LEU A 186 2.30 16.03 -7.11
CA LEU A 186 2.52 14.87 -7.98
C LEU A 186 2.59 15.30 -9.45
N PRO A 187 3.65 14.89 -10.20
CA PRO A 187 3.77 15.25 -11.60
C PRO A 187 2.64 14.66 -12.44
N GLU A 188 2.21 15.37 -13.47
CA GLU A 188 1.34 14.78 -14.49
C GLU A 188 2.14 13.81 -15.38
N LEU A 189 1.46 12.81 -15.92
CA LEU A 189 2.02 11.92 -16.94
C LEU A 189 1.77 12.54 -18.31
N GLU A 190 2.80 12.62 -19.15
CA GLU A 190 2.70 13.06 -20.54
C GLU A 190 1.93 12.08 -21.40
#